data_911f7c3d9e7073f0955f7de4be76c565
#
_entry.id   911f7c3d9e7073f0955f7de4be76c565
#
_cell.length_a   1.000
_cell.length_b   1.000
_cell.length_c   1.000
_cell.angle_alpha   90.00
_cell.angle_beta   90.00
_cell.angle_gamma   90.00
#
_symmetry.space_group_name_H-M   'P 1'
#
loop_
_entity.id
_entity.type
_entity.pdbx_description
1 polymer ?
#
loop_
_entity_poly.entity_id
_entity_poly.type
_entity_poly.pdbx_seq_one_letter_code
_entity_poly.pdbx_strand_id
1 'polypeptide(L)'
;MKTSELDYQFDPSLIATTPAQPRDDARLMVVERSNGSITHHRVRDLPQFLRSGDMLMLNRTSVLRARVHLHELRRDRSTEGLFLEPVAAASPYFDSRGVVWRMLLREAKRYAPNDRLFLLDHTGRRTDDSLVLLARDDDAFIVRMEAGSAGGDVATVLERSGLTPLPPYILRARKQATLTVNDDIDRREYQTIYADSAARGSVAAPTAGLHFTEELLATLAAQGVASSDIILDVGAGTFKPIDVDDLADHAMHSERFCVPAHTLHMLAEVAASRARRESRLIAVGTTSVRACESIPNDRLNQQDALIAHTCILISPGHQFRFTDGLLTNFHLPRSTLLALVGAFMGMELMHEAYAIAVRERYRFYSFGDAMLIV
;
A
#
# COMPACT_ATOMS: atom_id res chain seq x y z
N MET A 1 16.72 -15.32 9.99
CA MET A 1 15.51 -15.19 10.83
C MET A 1 14.46 -16.14 10.31
N LYS A 2 13.89 -16.98 11.19
CA LYS A 2 12.82 -17.89 10.75
C LYS A 2 11.50 -17.15 10.58
N THR A 3 10.76 -17.48 9.53
CA THR A 3 9.43 -16.88 9.29
C THR A 3 8.44 -17.19 10.42
N SER A 4 8.63 -18.32 11.13
CA SER A 4 7.84 -18.66 12.32
C SER A 4 8.01 -17.68 13.49
N GLU A 5 9.10 -16.93 13.55
CA GLU A 5 9.31 -15.89 14.56
C GLU A 5 8.37 -14.67 14.36
N LEU A 6 7.78 -14.57 13.16
CA LEU A 6 6.77 -13.57 12.81
C LEU A 6 5.33 -14.08 13.00
N ASP A 7 5.16 -15.22 13.66
CA ASP A 7 3.84 -15.78 13.89
C ASP A 7 3.26 -15.30 15.23
N TYR A 8 1.94 -15.12 15.28
CA TYR A 8 1.18 -14.83 16.47
C TYR A 8 -0.26 -15.35 16.33
N GLN A 9 -0.95 -15.58 17.44
CA GLN A 9 -2.35 -15.99 17.40
C GLN A 9 -3.21 -14.85 16.88
N PHE A 10 -3.89 -15.10 15.75
CA PHE A 10 -4.73 -14.12 15.07
C PHE A 10 -6.18 -14.62 14.97
N ASP A 11 -7.12 -13.76 15.38
CA ASP A 11 -8.55 -13.99 15.20
C ASP A 11 -9.03 -13.32 13.90
N PRO A 12 -9.42 -14.07 12.86
CA PRO A 12 -9.91 -13.50 11.60
C PRO A 12 -11.13 -12.60 11.76
N SER A 13 -11.88 -12.67 12.85
CA SER A 13 -13.01 -11.76 13.14
C SER A 13 -12.57 -10.31 13.38
N LEU A 14 -11.27 -10.08 13.62
CA LEU A 14 -10.70 -8.75 13.80
C LEU A 14 -10.39 -8.04 12.48
N ILE A 15 -10.56 -8.68 11.34
CA ILE A 15 -10.36 -8.04 10.03
C ILE A 15 -11.42 -6.97 9.82
N ALA A 16 -10.99 -5.71 9.69
CA ALA A 16 -11.90 -4.61 9.40
C ALA A 16 -12.40 -4.68 7.95
N THR A 17 -13.70 -4.59 7.77
CA THR A 17 -14.36 -4.59 6.46
C THR A 17 -14.67 -3.18 5.93
N THR A 18 -14.69 -2.19 6.83
CA THR A 18 -14.92 -0.77 6.57
C THR A 18 -14.03 0.08 7.48
N PRO A 19 -13.63 1.30 7.07
CA PRO A 19 -12.90 2.21 7.95
C PRO A 19 -13.77 2.70 9.11
N ALA A 20 -13.12 3.35 10.10
CA ALA A 20 -13.82 4.13 11.10
C ALA A 20 -14.50 5.36 10.46
N GLN A 21 -15.57 5.85 11.07
CA GLN A 21 -16.28 7.05 10.65
C GLN A 21 -16.50 7.99 11.86
N PRO A 22 -15.87 9.16 11.89
CA PRO A 22 -14.85 9.66 10.94
C PRO A 22 -13.57 8.78 10.96
N ARG A 23 -12.69 8.93 9.95
CA ARG A 23 -11.50 8.08 9.77
C ARG A 23 -10.55 8.13 10.96
N ASP A 24 -10.37 9.29 11.55
CA ASP A 24 -9.51 9.54 12.71
C ASP A 24 -10.11 9.10 14.05
N ASP A 25 -11.34 8.55 14.04
CA ASP A 25 -11.93 7.85 15.19
C ASP A 25 -11.41 6.41 15.35
N ALA A 26 -10.62 5.90 14.40
CA ALA A 26 -9.91 4.65 14.55
C ALA A 26 -9.06 4.66 15.82
N ARG A 27 -8.92 3.49 16.48
CA ARG A 27 -8.08 3.37 17.68
C ARG A 27 -6.61 3.52 17.28
N LEU A 28 -5.84 4.08 18.20
CA LEU A 28 -4.40 4.24 18.08
C LEU A 28 -3.71 3.58 19.29
N MET A 29 -2.86 2.61 19.01
CA MET A 29 -1.91 2.11 19.98
C MET A 29 -0.63 2.94 19.88
N VAL A 30 -0.20 3.56 20.96
CA VAL A 30 1.09 4.29 21.00
C VAL A 30 2.09 3.43 21.75
N VAL A 31 3.23 3.18 21.10
CA VAL A 31 4.33 2.38 21.63
C VAL A 31 5.58 3.25 21.71
N GLU A 32 6.08 3.47 22.90
CA GLU A 32 7.35 4.18 23.17
C GLU A 32 8.49 3.19 23.25
N ARG A 33 9.37 3.18 22.24
CA ARG A 33 10.51 2.24 22.18
C ARG A 33 11.51 2.42 23.31
N SER A 34 11.62 3.64 23.84
CA SER A 34 12.63 3.98 24.83
C SER A 34 12.39 3.32 26.19
N ASN A 35 11.16 3.04 26.54
CA ASN A 35 10.76 2.49 27.85
C ASN A 35 9.80 1.28 27.74
N GLY A 36 9.38 0.91 26.52
CA GLY A 36 8.46 -0.18 26.26
C GLY A 36 7.01 0.12 26.64
N SER A 37 6.64 1.38 26.90
CA SER A 37 5.26 1.70 27.28
C SER A 37 4.30 1.55 26.11
N ILE A 38 3.12 1.00 26.39
CA ILE A 38 2.02 0.83 25.44
C ILE A 38 0.78 1.50 25.99
N THR A 39 0.22 2.45 25.25
CA THR A 39 -0.98 3.21 25.65
C THR A 39 -2.03 3.21 24.54
N HIS A 40 -3.29 3.47 24.89
CA HIS A 40 -4.43 3.35 23.99
C HIS A 40 -5.12 4.70 23.81
N HIS A 41 -5.28 5.12 22.56
CA HIS A 41 -5.80 6.42 22.14
C HIS A 41 -6.67 6.27 20.89
N ARG A 42 -6.97 7.39 20.25
CA ARG A 42 -7.55 7.47 18.91
C ARG A 42 -6.59 8.19 17.96
N VAL A 43 -6.74 7.99 16.68
CA VAL A 43 -5.88 8.64 15.69
C VAL A 43 -5.99 10.17 15.77
N ARG A 44 -7.16 10.72 16.11
CA ARG A 44 -7.34 12.16 16.35
C ARG A 44 -6.47 12.73 17.49
N ASP A 45 -5.93 11.86 18.36
CA ASP A 45 -5.05 12.25 19.46
C ASP A 45 -3.57 12.33 19.05
N LEU A 46 -3.23 12.05 17.76
CA LEU A 46 -1.86 12.18 17.22
C LEU A 46 -1.17 13.50 17.60
N PRO A 47 -1.86 14.66 17.64
CA PRO A 47 -1.26 15.92 18.07
C PRO A 47 -0.62 15.91 19.46
N GLN A 48 -0.99 14.98 20.33
CA GLN A 48 -0.40 14.83 21.68
C GLN A 48 0.98 14.14 21.65
N PHE A 49 1.30 13.41 20.58
CA PHE A 49 2.50 12.57 20.46
C PHE A 49 3.53 13.14 19.46
N LEU A 50 3.10 14.09 18.64
CA LEU A 50 3.94 14.80 17.69
C LEU A 50 4.22 16.22 18.20
N ARG A 51 5.40 16.73 17.88
CA ARG A 51 5.86 18.03 18.37
C ARG A 51 6.23 18.95 17.19
N SER A 52 6.29 20.23 17.44
CA SER A 52 6.84 21.18 16.47
C SER A 52 8.24 20.77 16.03
N GLY A 53 8.48 20.82 14.73
CA GLY A 53 9.69 20.34 14.07
C GLY A 53 9.65 18.88 13.62
N ASP A 54 8.65 18.07 14.03
CA ASP A 54 8.46 16.74 13.46
C ASP A 54 7.97 16.87 12.01
N MET A 55 8.30 15.86 11.19
CA MET A 55 7.90 15.77 9.79
C MET A 55 7.16 14.47 9.53
N LEU A 56 5.97 14.54 8.94
CA LEU A 56 5.23 13.40 8.42
C LEU A 56 5.70 13.09 6.99
N MET A 57 6.09 11.85 6.72
CA MET A 57 6.35 11.38 5.36
C MET A 57 5.13 10.63 4.84
N LEU A 58 4.44 11.22 3.85
CA LEU A 58 3.19 10.72 3.28
C LEU A 58 3.43 10.04 1.93
N ASN A 59 2.81 8.89 1.69
CA ASN A 59 2.76 8.32 0.34
C ASN A 59 1.52 8.85 -0.39
N ARG A 60 1.72 9.70 -1.40
CA ARG A 60 0.64 10.37 -2.17
C ARG A 60 0.18 9.60 -3.39
N THR A 61 0.57 8.33 -3.52
CA THR A 61 0.10 7.52 -4.65
C THR A 61 -1.43 7.45 -4.70
N SER A 62 -1.98 7.41 -5.91
CA SER A 62 -3.41 7.27 -6.16
C SER A 62 -3.73 5.85 -6.61
N VAL A 63 -4.78 5.27 -6.04
CA VAL A 63 -5.22 3.91 -6.36
C VAL A 63 -6.00 3.90 -7.66
N LEU A 64 -5.55 3.08 -8.61
CA LEU A 64 -6.27 2.78 -9.85
C LEU A 64 -7.47 1.89 -9.59
N ARG A 65 -8.51 2.00 -10.40
CA ARG A 65 -9.63 1.04 -10.45
C ARG A 65 -9.19 -0.24 -11.17
N ALA A 66 -8.16 -0.87 -10.65
CA ALA A 66 -7.39 -1.92 -11.32
C ALA A 66 -8.09 -3.28 -11.38
N ARG A 67 -9.18 -3.50 -10.62
CA ARG A 67 -9.97 -4.72 -10.64
C ARG A 67 -11.04 -4.63 -11.72
N VAL A 68 -11.14 -5.62 -12.59
CA VAL A 68 -12.09 -5.64 -13.70
C VAL A 68 -12.85 -6.94 -13.78
N HIS A 69 -14.10 -6.85 -14.18
CA HIS A 69 -14.89 -8.01 -14.65
C HIS A 69 -14.71 -8.15 -16.15
N LEU A 70 -14.48 -9.37 -16.58
CA LEU A 70 -14.15 -9.72 -17.96
C LEU A 70 -15.06 -10.82 -18.48
N HIS A 71 -15.31 -10.80 -19.78
CA HIS A 71 -16.11 -11.81 -20.47
C HIS A 71 -15.40 -12.32 -21.72
N GLU A 72 -15.27 -13.63 -21.84
CA GLU A 72 -14.75 -14.34 -23.00
C GLU A 72 -15.89 -14.82 -23.89
N LEU A 73 -16.03 -14.23 -25.08
CA LEU A 73 -17.12 -14.56 -25.99
C LEU A 73 -17.07 -16.01 -26.51
N ARG A 74 -15.87 -16.51 -26.80
CA ARG A 74 -15.71 -17.82 -27.47
C ARG A 74 -16.26 -18.98 -26.64
N ARG A 75 -16.15 -18.87 -25.30
CA ARG A 75 -16.57 -19.93 -24.36
C ARG A 75 -17.71 -19.45 -23.44
N ASP A 76 -18.24 -18.26 -23.69
CA ASP A 76 -19.30 -17.61 -22.88
C ASP A 76 -18.99 -17.66 -21.37
N ARG A 77 -17.83 -17.12 -20.97
CA ARG A 77 -17.33 -17.17 -19.59
C ARG A 77 -17.01 -15.80 -19.06
N SER A 78 -17.36 -15.58 -17.81
CA SER A 78 -16.93 -14.39 -17.08
C SER A 78 -15.81 -14.73 -16.09
N THR A 79 -14.91 -13.79 -15.89
CA THR A 79 -13.80 -13.89 -14.93
C THR A 79 -13.52 -12.53 -14.31
N GLU A 80 -12.64 -12.52 -13.32
CA GLU A 80 -12.10 -11.30 -12.74
C GLU A 80 -10.62 -11.19 -13.07
N GLY A 81 -10.18 -9.96 -13.29
CA GLY A 81 -8.77 -9.62 -13.47
C GLY A 81 -8.36 -8.47 -12.57
N LEU A 82 -7.07 -8.43 -12.27
CA LEU A 82 -6.43 -7.35 -11.54
C LEU A 82 -5.21 -6.87 -12.31
N PHE A 83 -5.26 -5.64 -12.83
CA PHE A 83 -4.10 -4.97 -13.39
C PHE A 83 -3.06 -4.77 -12.29
N LEU A 84 -1.78 -4.96 -12.60
CA LEU A 84 -0.68 -4.84 -11.64
C LEU A 84 0.16 -3.60 -11.95
N GLU A 85 0.82 -3.61 -13.09
CA GLU A 85 1.78 -2.59 -13.48
C GLU A 85 1.94 -2.54 -15.00
N PRO A 86 2.35 -1.42 -15.59
CA PRO A 86 2.77 -1.36 -16.98
C PRO A 86 4.00 -2.25 -17.22
N VAL A 87 4.09 -2.82 -18.40
CA VAL A 87 5.26 -3.63 -18.76
C VAL A 87 6.49 -2.74 -18.90
N ALA A 88 7.60 -3.15 -18.27
CA ALA A 88 8.86 -2.42 -18.27
C ALA A 88 9.47 -2.27 -19.68
N ALA A 89 10.20 -1.18 -19.90
CA ALA A 89 10.81 -0.87 -21.20
C ALA A 89 11.78 -1.95 -21.72
N ALA A 90 12.38 -2.74 -20.86
CA ALA A 90 13.26 -3.84 -21.22
C ALA A 90 12.51 -5.11 -21.69
N SER A 91 11.19 -5.16 -21.54
CA SER A 91 10.39 -6.31 -21.96
C SER A 91 10.24 -6.37 -23.47
N PRO A 92 10.26 -7.56 -24.11
CA PRO A 92 9.95 -7.72 -25.53
C PRO A 92 8.49 -7.34 -25.88
N TYR A 93 7.63 -7.21 -24.87
CA TYR A 93 6.23 -6.79 -25.00
C TYR A 93 6.01 -5.30 -24.73
N PHE A 94 7.07 -4.55 -24.46
CA PHE A 94 6.96 -3.12 -24.19
C PHE A 94 6.28 -2.38 -25.35
N ASP A 95 5.35 -1.48 -25.01
CA ASP A 95 4.70 -0.58 -25.94
C ASP A 95 4.76 0.85 -25.36
N SER A 96 5.37 1.78 -26.11
CA SER A 96 5.55 3.18 -25.67
C SER A 96 4.25 3.93 -25.43
N ARG A 97 3.11 3.42 -25.94
CA ARG A 97 1.76 3.95 -25.66
C ARG A 97 1.25 3.56 -24.29
N GLY A 98 1.98 2.70 -23.52
CA GLY A 98 1.57 2.26 -22.17
C GLY A 98 0.34 1.36 -22.14
N VAL A 99 -0.01 0.71 -23.26
CA VAL A 99 -1.22 -0.14 -23.37
C VAL A 99 -0.98 -1.59 -22.99
N VAL A 100 0.28 -1.97 -22.69
CA VAL A 100 0.66 -3.34 -22.30
C VAL A 100 0.98 -3.38 -20.80
N TRP A 101 0.30 -4.28 -20.11
CA TRP A 101 0.35 -4.39 -18.64
C TRP A 101 0.50 -5.84 -18.19
N ARG A 102 1.02 -6.02 -16.99
CA ARG A 102 0.91 -7.28 -16.24
C ARG A 102 -0.44 -7.34 -15.54
N MET A 103 -1.05 -8.52 -15.51
CA MET A 103 -2.40 -8.71 -14.97
C MET A 103 -2.57 -10.09 -14.35
N LEU A 104 -3.14 -10.16 -13.15
CA LEU A 104 -3.63 -11.41 -12.59
C LEU A 104 -5.01 -11.72 -13.17
N LEU A 105 -5.25 -12.98 -13.53
CA LEU A 105 -6.56 -13.48 -13.93
C LEU A 105 -7.01 -14.57 -12.95
N ARG A 106 -8.25 -14.46 -12.51
CA ARG A 106 -8.89 -15.56 -11.77
C ARG A 106 -9.00 -16.77 -12.71
N GLU A 107 -8.73 -17.96 -12.16
CA GLU A 107 -8.73 -19.22 -12.94
C GLU A 107 -7.78 -19.17 -14.16
N ALA A 108 -6.62 -18.56 -14.01
CA ALA A 108 -5.62 -18.31 -15.05
C ALA A 108 -5.32 -19.54 -15.95
N LYS A 109 -5.40 -20.76 -15.40
CA LYS A 109 -5.15 -22.01 -16.14
C LYS A 109 -6.14 -22.26 -17.30
N ARG A 110 -7.27 -21.55 -17.32
CA ARG A 110 -8.30 -21.68 -18.37
C ARG A 110 -8.04 -20.82 -19.59
N TYR A 111 -7.07 -19.92 -19.54
CA TYR A 111 -6.78 -18.94 -20.56
C TYR A 111 -5.38 -19.20 -21.17
N ALA A 112 -5.23 -18.77 -22.43
CA ALA A 112 -4.00 -18.93 -23.20
C ALA A 112 -3.64 -17.63 -23.93
N PRO A 113 -2.38 -17.46 -24.39
CA PRO A 113 -2.03 -16.39 -25.30
C PRO A 113 -2.97 -16.36 -26.52
N ASN A 114 -3.28 -15.14 -26.98
CA ASN A 114 -4.25 -14.79 -28.03
C ASN A 114 -5.74 -14.91 -27.65
N ASP A 115 -6.08 -15.33 -26.41
CA ASP A 115 -7.46 -15.18 -25.95
C ASP A 115 -7.78 -13.68 -25.82
N ARG A 116 -9.01 -13.31 -26.24
CA ARG A 116 -9.56 -11.96 -26.13
C ARG A 116 -10.66 -11.93 -25.09
N LEU A 117 -10.56 -10.99 -24.15
CA LEU A 117 -11.51 -10.78 -23.06
C LEU A 117 -12.07 -9.36 -23.16
N PHE A 118 -13.39 -9.22 -23.10
CA PHE A 118 -14.06 -7.92 -23.11
C PHE A 118 -14.30 -7.45 -21.68
N LEU A 119 -14.14 -6.14 -21.43
CA LEU A 119 -14.48 -5.56 -20.14
C LEU A 119 -16.01 -5.49 -19.98
N LEU A 120 -16.45 -5.73 -18.75
CA LEU A 120 -17.84 -5.50 -18.35
C LEU A 120 -17.91 -4.17 -17.59
N ASP A 121 -18.99 -3.42 -17.81
CA ASP A 121 -19.29 -2.23 -17.02
C ASP A 121 -19.82 -2.59 -15.60
N HIS A 122 -20.10 -1.57 -14.80
CA HIS A 122 -20.60 -1.73 -13.43
C HIS A 122 -21.99 -2.40 -13.36
N THR A 123 -22.72 -2.50 -14.49
CA THR A 123 -24.01 -3.22 -14.59
C THR A 123 -23.84 -4.67 -15.03
N GLY A 124 -22.60 -5.09 -15.33
CA GLY A 124 -22.28 -6.41 -15.87
C GLY A 124 -22.52 -6.54 -17.39
N ARG A 125 -22.78 -5.43 -18.10
CA ARG A 125 -22.91 -5.42 -19.56
C ARG A 125 -21.52 -5.33 -20.19
N ARG A 126 -21.37 -6.05 -21.29
CA ARG A 126 -20.15 -6.01 -22.09
C ARG A 126 -19.98 -4.64 -22.75
N THR A 127 -18.77 -4.09 -22.59
CA THR A 127 -18.31 -2.90 -23.33
C THR A 127 -17.65 -3.31 -24.65
N ASP A 128 -17.20 -2.33 -25.44
CA ASP A 128 -16.35 -2.55 -26.60
C ASP A 128 -14.83 -2.48 -26.29
N ASP A 129 -14.48 -2.19 -25.04
CA ASP A 129 -13.10 -2.30 -24.54
C ASP A 129 -12.71 -3.77 -24.37
N SER A 130 -11.51 -4.15 -24.77
CA SER A 130 -11.05 -5.53 -24.69
C SER A 130 -9.58 -5.65 -24.29
N LEU A 131 -9.21 -6.83 -23.83
CA LEU A 131 -7.85 -7.26 -23.56
C LEU A 131 -7.47 -8.40 -24.48
N VAL A 132 -6.25 -8.39 -25.00
CA VAL A 132 -5.61 -9.52 -25.67
C VAL A 132 -4.51 -10.05 -24.77
N LEU A 133 -4.57 -11.33 -24.43
CA LEU A 133 -3.52 -12.02 -23.68
C LEU A 133 -2.33 -12.27 -24.61
N LEU A 134 -1.18 -11.67 -24.32
CA LEU A 134 0.01 -11.79 -25.15
C LEU A 134 0.89 -12.97 -24.74
N ALA A 135 1.14 -13.13 -23.44
CA ALA A 135 1.99 -14.17 -22.89
C ALA A 135 1.61 -14.48 -21.44
N ARG A 136 2.08 -15.63 -20.95
CA ARG A 136 2.15 -15.90 -19.50
C ARG A 136 3.45 -15.35 -18.95
N ASP A 137 3.36 -14.86 -17.71
CA ASP A 137 4.46 -14.33 -16.94
C ASP A 137 4.27 -14.77 -15.47
N ASP A 138 4.83 -15.94 -15.15
CA ASP A 138 4.63 -16.65 -13.89
C ASP A 138 3.14 -16.87 -13.55
N ASP A 139 2.65 -16.25 -12.48
CA ASP A 139 1.26 -16.29 -12.03
C ASP A 139 0.35 -15.25 -12.73
N ALA A 140 0.93 -14.39 -13.57
CA ALA A 140 0.27 -13.31 -14.29
C ALA A 140 0.18 -13.58 -15.80
N PHE A 141 -0.48 -12.65 -16.49
CA PHE A 141 -0.44 -12.51 -17.93
C PHE A 141 0.11 -11.14 -18.34
N ILE A 142 0.85 -11.12 -19.46
CA ILE A 142 1.07 -9.89 -20.20
C ILE A 142 -0.16 -9.67 -21.08
N VAL A 143 -0.81 -8.53 -20.91
CA VAL A 143 -2.04 -8.20 -21.62
C VAL A 143 -1.89 -6.88 -22.37
N ARG A 144 -2.51 -6.78 -23.53
CA ARG A 144 -2.66 -5.51 -24.27
C ARG A 144 -4.09 -5.04 -24.18
N MET A 145 -4.28 -3.81 -23.67
CA MET A 145 -5.56 -3.13 -23.70
C MET A 145 -5.86 -2.62 -25.10
N GLU A 146 -7.06 -2.88 -25.56
CA GLU A 146 -7.61 -2.33 -26.80
C GLU A 146 -8.88 -1.53 -26.43
N ALA A 147 -8.71 -0.20 -26.36
CA ALA A 147 -9.82 0.70 -26.09
C ALA A 147 -10.81 0.66 -27.26
N GLY A 148 -12.09 0.59 -26.92
CA GLY A 148 -13.17 0.62 -27.91
C GLY A 148 -13.42 2.02 -28.47
N SER A 149 -14.65 2.25 -28.96
CA SER A 149 -15.05 3.50 -29.62
C SER A 149 -14.90 4.76 -28.78
N ALA A 150 -14.99 4.64 -27.45
CA ALA A 150 -14.77 5.75 -26.52
C ALA A 150 -13.28 6.15 -26.39
N GLY A 151 -12.34 5.33 -26.89
CA GLY A 151 -10.90 5.59 -26.85
C GLY A 151 -10.34 5.71 -25.43
N GLY A 152 -9.13 6.29 -25.32
CA GLY A 152 -8.44 6.57 -24.07
C GLY A 152 -7.30 5.62 -23.78
N ASP A 153 -6.44 6.01 -22.83
CA ASP A 153 -5.40 5.17 -22.28
C ASP A 153 -5.96 4.15 -21.27
N VAL A 154 -5.11 3.28 -20.76
CA VAL A 154 -5.52 2.23 -19.80
C VAL A 154 -6.17 2.83 -18.56
N ALA A 155 -5.64 3.93 -18.03
CA ALA A 155 -6.22 4.58 -16.86
C ALA A 155 -7.64 5.09 -17.11
N THR A 156 -7.88 5.70 -18.29
CA THR A 156 -9.21 6.17 -18.72
C THR A 156 -10.19 5.01 -18.89
N VAL A 157 -9.75 3.89 -19.47
CA VAL A 157 -10.60 2.68 -19.59
C VAL A 157 -10.95 2.13 -18.20
N LEU A 158 -9.96 2.06 -17.30
CA LEU A 158 -10.18 1.59 -15.94
C LEU A 158 -11.09 2.51 -15.12
N GLU A 159 -11.07 3.83 -15.35
CA GLU A 159 -11.99 4.76 -14.69
C GLU A 159 -13.46 4.47 -15.02
N ARG A 160 -13.77 4.06 -16.25
CA ARG A 160 -15.16 3.78 -16.68
C ARG A 160 -15.63 2.34 -16.41
N SER A 161 -14.72 1.36 -16.42
CA SER A 161 -15.10 -0.07 -16.35
C SER A 161 -14.46 -0.81 -15.18
N GLY A 162 -13.50 -0.21 -14.51
CA GLY A 162 -12.80 -0.83 -13.39
C GLY A 162 -13.53 -0.67 -12.05
N LEU A 163 -13.12 -1.47 -11.08
CA LEU A 163 -13.58 -1.48 -9.71
C LEU A 163 -12.39 -1.23 -8.77
N THR A 164 -12.68 -0.77 -7.58
CA THR A 164 -11.68 -0.58 -6.52
C THR A 164 -10.97 -1.90 -6.21
N PRO A 165 -9.64 -1.95 -6.25
CA PRO A 165 -8.87 -3.18 -6.04
C PRO A 165 -8.71 -3.48 -4.55
N LEU A 166 -9.83 -3.67 -3.83
CA LEU A 166 -9.76 -4.04 -2.42
C LEU A 166 -8.99 -5.35 -2.23
N PRO A 167 -8.15 -5.46 -1.19
CA PRO A 167 -7.43 -6.68 -0.88
C PRO A 167 -8.35 -7.89 -0.70
N PRO A 168 -7.91 -9.10 -1.11
CA PRO A 168 -8.75 -10.31 -1.07
C PRO A 168 -9.30 -10.66 0.31
N TYR A 169 -8.60 -10.31 1.39
CA TYR A 169 -9.06 -10.58 2.75
C TYR A 169 -10.28 -9.72 3.14
N ILE A 170 -10.37 -8.46 2.69
CA ILE A 170 -11.57 -7.62 2.89
C ILE A 170 -12.75 -8.23 2.15
N LEU A 171 -12.55 -8.60 0.87
CA LEU A 171 -13.60 -9.19 0.07
C LEU A 171 -14.13 -10.51 0.67
N ARG A 172 -13.22 -11.35 1.20
CA ARG A 172 -13.58 -12.59 1.91
C ARG A 172 -14.34 -12.31 3.20
N ALA A 173 -13.87 -11.38 4.03
CA ALA A 173 -14.52 -11.02 5.28
C ALA A 173 -15.92 -10.44 5.04
N ARG A 174 -16.08 -9.56 4.04
CA ARG A 174 -17.40 -9.03 3.62
C ARG A 174 -18.34 -10.12 3.16
N LYS A 175 -17.85 -11.07 2.34
CA LYS A 175 -18.65 -12.20 1.87
C LYS A 175 -19.11 -13.08 3.04
N GLN A 176 -18.25 -13.36 4.00
CA GLN A 176 -18.59 -14.13 5.20
C GLN A 176 -19.64 -13.41 6.07
N ALA A 177 -19.55 -12.09 6.18
CA ALA A 177 -20.49 -11.27 6.92
C ALA A 177 -21.76 -10.87 6.11
N THR A 178 -21.89 -11.35 4.86
CA THR A 178 -23.02 -11.04 3.96
C THR A 178 -23.25 -9.53 3.78
N LEU A 179 -22.15 -8.76 3.74
CA LEU A 179 -22.22 -7.31 3.57
C LEU A 179 -22.41 -6.93 2.10
N THR A 180 -23.25 -5.92 1.85
CA THR A 180 -23.44 -5.36 0.52
C THR A 180 -22.19 -4.61 0.08
N VAL A 181 -21.74 -4.86 -1.15
CA VAL A 181 -20.60 -4.18 -1.77
C VAL A 181 -21.13 -2.96 -2.54
N ASN A 182 -20.52 -1.79 -2.30
CA ASN A 182 -20.77 -0.57 -3.07
C ASN A 182 -19.42 0.02 -3.47
N ASP A 183 -19.09 -0.06 -4.76
CA ASP A 183 -17.78 0.37 -5.28
C ASP A 183 -17.57 1.88 -5.18
N ASP A 184 -18.62 2.71 -5.24
CA ASP A 184 -18.50 4.17 -5.08
C ASP A 184 -18.08 4.54 -3.65
N ILE A 185 -18.58 3.79 -2.65
CA ILE A 185 -18.13 3.92 -1.27
C ILE A 185 -16.68 3.44 -1.15
N ASP A 186 -16.38 2.25 -1.69
CA ASP A 186 -15.04 1.67 -1.63
C ASP A 186 -14.00 2.56 -2.30
N ARG A 187 -14.31 3.16 -3.43
CA ARG A 187 -13.46 4.10 -4.15
C ARG A 187 -13.08 5.30 -3.28
N ARG A 188 -14.04 5.87 -2.58
CA ARG A 188 -13.81 7.01 -1.67
C ARG A 188 -13.05 6.59 -0.42
N GLU A 189 -13.42 5.44 0.17
CA GLU A 189 -12.85 4.98 1.43
C GLU A 189 -11.46 4.34 1.29
N TYR A 190 -11.13 3.79 0.11
CA TYR A 190 -9.83 3.17 -0.17
C TYR A 190 -8.85 4.12 -0.85
N GLN A 191 -8.99 5.42 -0.61
CA GLN A 191 -8.13 6.48 -1.10
C GLN A 191 -7.76 7.42 0.04
N THR A 192 -6.50 7.85 0.12
CA THR A 192 -6.09 8.87 1.09
C THR A 192 -6.62 10.24 0.67
N ILE A 193 -6.87 11.13 1.63
CA ILE A 193 -7.37 12.49 1.36
C ILE A 193 -6.34 13.36 0.61
N TYR A 194 -5.06 12.98 0.69
CA TYR A 194 -3.95 13.68 0.06
C TYR A 194 -3.39 12.95 -1.19
N ALA A 195 -4.10 11.97 -1.72
CA ALA A 195 -3.67 11.27 -2.93
C ALA A 195 -3.56 12.22 -4.12
N ASP A 196 -2.49 12.10 -4.87
CA ASP A 196 -2.28 12.87 -6.10
C ASP A 196 -2.90 12.16 -7.28
N SER A 197 -3.92 12.77 -7.88
CA SER A 197 -4.61 12.22 -9.04
C SER A 197 -3.71 12.08 -10.28
N ALA A 198 -2.56 12.75 -10.33
CA ALA A 198 -1.56 12.57 -11.38
C ALA A 198 -0.64 11.36 -11.14
N ALA A 199 -0.54 10.90 -9.89
CA ALA A 199 0.28 9.74 -9.48
C ALA A 199 -0.52 8.44 -9.50
N ARG A 200 -1.15 8.11 -10.64
CA ARG A 200 -1.99 6.91 -10.83
C ARG A 200 -1.12 5.72 -11.22
N GLY A 201 -0.67 4.93 -10.27
CA GLY A 201 0.14 3.75 -10.54
C GLY A 201 -0.10 2.60 -9.55
N SER A 202 -0.74 2.88 -8.43
CA SER A 202 -0.88 1.93 -7.33
C SER A 202 -2.13 1.06 -7.48
N VAL A 203 -1.99 -0.22 -7.18
CA VAL A 203 -3.11 -1.16 -7.10
C VAL A 203 -3.54 -1.44 -5.65
N ALA A 204 -2.92 -0.75 -4.69
CA ALA A 204 -3.34 -0.77 -3.31
C ALA A 204 -3.12 0.61 -2.65
N ALA A 205 -3.96 0.96 -1.68
CA ALA A 205 -3.82 2.20 -0.93
C ALA A 205 -2.64 2.15 0.06
N PRO A 206 -1.97 3.28 0.34
CA PRO A 206 -1.08 3.40 1.48
C PRO A 206 -1.91 3.50 2.76
N THR A 207 -2.29 2.33 3.30
CA THR A 207 -3.43 2.16 4.22
C THR A 207 -3.30 2.91 5.55
N ALA A 208 -2.08 3.12 6.06
CA ALA A 208 -1.89 3.96 7.25
C ALA A 208 -2.34 5.42 7.03
N GLY A 209 -2.27 5.90 5.79
CA GLY A 209 -2.74 7.23 5.41
C GLY A 209 -4.26 7.36 5.36
N LEU A 210 -5.00 6.25 5.32
CA LEU A 210 -6.47 6.29 5.32
C LEU A 210 -7.07 6.84 6.61
N HIS A 211 -6.30 6.89 7.69
CA HIS A 211 -6.74 7.40 8.98
C HIS A 211 -6.82 8.93 9.06
N PHE A 212 -6.16 9.64 8.15
CA PHE A 212 -6.12 11.10 8.20
C PHE A 212 -7.41 11.73 7.70
N THR A 213 -7.79 12.84 8.36
CA THR A 213 -8.79 13.79 7.92
C THR A 213 -8.11 15.13 7.60
N GLU A 214 -8.76 16.00 6.86
CA GLU A 214 -8.24 17.36 6.57
C GLU A 214 -8.04 18.15 7.86
N GLU A 215 -8.97 18.00 8.81
CA GLU A 215 -8.93 18.67 10.12
C GLU A 215 -7.73 18.19 10.94
N LEU A 216 -7.42 16.89 10.93
CA LEU A 216 -6.27 16.35 11.66
C LEU A 216 -4.96 16.88 11.06
N LEU A 217 -4.83 16.88 9.72
CA LEU A 217 -3.63 17.44 9.06
C LEU A 217 -3.49 18.95 9.34
N ALA A 218 -4.59 19.70 9.29
CA ALA A 218 -4.57 21.14 9.61
C ALA A 218 -4.15 21.39 11.08
N THR A 219 -4.64 20.59 12.03
CA THR A 219 -4.26 20.67 13.44
C THR A 219 -2.78 20.41 13.64
N LEU A 220 -2.23 19.37 13.03
CA LEU A 220 -0.81 19.04 13.08
C LEU A 220 0.05 20.14 12.47
N ALA A 221 -0.35 20.68 11.32
CA ALA A 221 0.34 21.81 10.68
C ALA A 221 0.34 23.06 11.56
N ALA A 222 -0.78 23.37 12.24
CA ALA A 222 -0.87 24.49 13.17
C ALA A 222 0.04 24.34 14.39
N GLN A 223 0.38 23.10 14.78
CA GLN A 223 1.37 22.80 15.83
C GLN A 223 2.82 22.86 15.35
N GLY A 224 3.06 23.12 14.05
CA GLY A 224 4.39 23.15 13.48
C GLY A 224 4.93 21.77 13.10
N VAL A 225 4.05 20.77 12.94
CA VAL A 225 4.39 19.47 12.33
C VAL A 225 4.35 19.65 10.81
N ALA A 226 5.50 19.51 10.17
CA ALA A 226 5.60 19.59 8.71
C ALA A 226 5.15 18.29 8.04
N SER A 227 4.80 18.35 6.76
CA SER A 227 4.59 17.15 5.94
C SER A 227 5.37 17.26 4.64
N SER A 228 5.88 16.12 4.19
CA SER A 228 6.48 15.94 2.88
C SER A 228 5.98 14.66 2.25
N ASP A 229 6.21 14.48 0.97
CA ASP A 229 5.59 13.41 0.21
C ASP A 229 6.60 12.58 -0.60
N ILE A 230 6.23 11.33 -0.76
CA ILE A 230 6.79 10.40 -1.74
C ILE A 230 5.64 9.81 -2.55
N ILE A 231 5.97 9.21 -3.68
CA ILE A 231 5.06 8.34 -4.44
C ILE A 231 5.71 6.96 -4.47
N LEU A 232 5.06 5.95 -3.90
CA LEU A 232 5.44 4.56 -4.06
C LEU A 232 4.22 3.79 -4.54
N ASP A 233 4.36 3.16 -5.69
CA ASP A 233 3.30 2.37 -6.31
C ASP A 233 3.22 1.00 -5.63
N VAL A 234 2.20 0.83 -4.78
CA VAL A 234 2.02 -0.38 -3.98
C VAL A 234 1.52 -1.52 -4.86
N GLY A 235 2.33 -2.55 -5.00
CA GLY A 235 1.98 -3.75 -5.75
C GLY A 235 1.09 -4.72 -4.97
N ALA A 236 0.34 -5.57 -5.67
CA ALA A 236 -0.49 -6.61 -5.06
C ALA A 236 0.32 -7.63 -4.25
N GLY A 237 1.62 -7.78 -4.53
CA GLY A 237 2.54 -8.66 -3.81
C GLY A 237 2.76 -8.28 -2.35
N THR A 238 2.56 -7.01 -1.98
CA THR A 238 2.74 -6.51 -0.61
C THR A 238 1.83 -7.24 0.41
N PHE A 239 0.74 -7.83 -0.04
CA PHE A 239 -0.20 -8.56 0.81
C PHE A 239 -0.04 -10.10 0.75
N LYS A 240 0.96 -10.60 0.02
CA LYS A 240 1.24 -12.04 0.01
C LYS A 240 1.93 -12.45 1.33
N PRO A 241 1.49 -13.54 1.97
CA PRO A 241 2.24 -14.11 3.10
C PRO A 241 3.61 -14.60 2.62
N ILE A 242 4.56 -14.67 3.55
CA ILE A 242 5.85 -15.32 3.32
C ILE A 242 5.61 -16.82 3.30
N ASP A 243 6.02 -17.50 2.22
CA ASP A 243 5.84 -18.93 1.98
C ASP A 243 7.13 -19.76 2.14
N VAL A 244 8.22 -19.10 2.55
CA VAL A 244 9.52 -19.71 2.82
C VAL A 244 9.80 -19.80 4.33
N ASP A 245 10.64 -20.74 4.75
CA ASP A 245 10.97 -20.96 6.17
C ASP A 245 11.96 -19.92 6.71
N ASP A 246 12.88 -19.46 5.89
CA ASP A 246 13.81 -18.40 6.26
C ASP A 246 13.47 -17.11 5.49
N LEU A 247 13.36 -16.02 6.24
CA LEU A 247 13.04 -14.71 5.68
C LEU A 247 14.07 -14.25 4.63
N ALA A 248 15.32 -14.67 4.75
CA ALA A 248 16.38 -14.34 3.80
C ALA A 248 16.13 -14.93 2.39
N ASP A 249 15.37 -16.02 2.30
CA ASP A 249 15.03 -16.68 1.04
C ASP A 249 13.80 -16.06 0.36
N HIS A 250 13.14 -15.08 1.03
CA HIS A 250 11.96 -14.44 0.48
C HIS A 250 12.33 -13.44 -0.61
N ALA A 251 11.81 -13.68 -1.82
CA ALA A 251 11.98 -12.77 -2.95
C ALA A 251 11.00 -11.60 -2.85
N MET A 252 11.52 -10.41 -2.55
CA MET A 252 10.73 -9.18 -2.54
C MET A 252 10.33 -8.76 -3.95
N HIS A 253 9.08 -8.35 -4.12
CA HIS A 253 8.64 -7.70 -5.34
C HIS A 253 9.29 -6.31 -5.47
N SER A 254 9.66 -5.96 -6.70
CA SER A 254 10.15 -4.62 -7.03
C SER A 254 8.99 -3.63 -7.06
N GLU A 255 9.10 -2.53 -6.34
CA GLU A 255 8.13 -1.44 -6.35
C GLU A 255 8.78 -0.15 -6.82
N ARG A 256 8.12 0.52 -7.77
CA ARG A 256 8.57 1.83 -8.26
C ARG A 256 8.28 2.89 -7.21
N PHE A 257 9.25 3.78 -6.97
CA PHE A 257 9.02 4.96 -6.14
C PHE A 257 9.61 6.22 -6.77
N CYS A 258 9.03 7.35 -6.41
CA CYS A 258 9.49 8.68 -6.77
C CYS A 258 9.58 9.54 -5.51
N VAL A 259 10.71 10.22 -5.34
CA VAL A 259 10.92 11.20 -4.27
C VAL A 259 11.16 12.55 -4.93
N PRO A 260 10.27 13.54 -4.73
CA PRO A 260 10.45 14.88 -5.28
C PRO A 260 11.73 15.55 -4.75
N ALA A 261 12.30 16.46 -5.53
CA ALA A 261 13.53 17.16 -5.15
C ALA A 261 13.42 17.90 -3.80
N HIS A 262 12.28 18.55 -3.54
CA HIS A 262 12.05 19.23 -2.26
C HIS A 262 12.07 18.24 -1.08
N THR A 263 11.54 17.04 -1.26
CA THR A 263 11.56 15.98 -0.24
C THR A 263 12.99 15.47 0.01
N LEU A 264 13.81 15.33 -1.04
CA LEU A 264 15.23 14.96 -0.89
C LEU A 264 15.99 15.99 -0.05
N HIS A 265 15.78 17.29 -0.30
CA HIS A 265 16.38 18.35 0.49
C HIS A 265 15.91 18.33 1.95
N MET A 266 14.62 18.19 2.20
CA MET A 266 14.08 18.07 3.55
C MET A 266 14.63 16.85 4.30
N LEU A 267 14.80 15.71 3.63
CA LEU A 267 15.44 14.52 4.24
C LEU A 267 16.91 14.78 4.58
N ALA A 268 17.63 15.54 3.76
CA ALA A 268 19.01 15.94 4.08
C ALA A 268 19.07 16.84 5.33
N GLU A 269 18.12 17.78 5.48
CA GLU A 269 18.00 18.65 6.65
C GLU A 269 17.67 17.86 7.91
N VAL A 270 16.69 16.94 7.84
CA VAL A 270 16.33 16.05 8.96
C VAL A 270 17.53 15.18 9.36
N ALA A 271 18.22 14.59 8.40
CA ALA A 271 19.42 13.78 8.67
C ALA A 271 20.52 14.61 9.36
N ALA A 272 20.73 15.86 8.95
CA ALA A 272 21.70 16.78 9.57
C ALA A 272 21.26 17.24 10.98
N SER A 273 19.97 17.41 11.23
CA SER A 273 19.43 17.83 12.54
C SER A 273 19.25 16.68 13.53
N ARG A 274 19.27 15.43 13.04
CA ARG A 274 19.07 14.21 13.86
C ARG A 274 20.04 14.12 15.03
N ALA A 275 21.31 14.48 14.80
CA ALA A 275 22.33 14.52 15.86
C ALA A 275 21.97 15.49 16.99
N ARG A 276 21.20 16.54 16.70
CA ARG A 276 20.73 17.54 17.68
C ARG A 276 19.38 17.21 18.28
N ARG A 277 18.70 16.14 17.78
CA ARG A 277 17.34 15.72 18.19
C ARG A 277 16.28 16.83 18.04
N GLU A 278 16.48 17.72 17.11
CA GLU A 278 15.58 18.89 16.88
C GLU A 278 14.33 18.50 16.11
N SER A 279 14.42 17.51 15.21
CA SER A 279 13.32 17.04 14.37
C SER A 279 13.33 15.52 14.26
N ARG A 280 12.14 14.95 14.07
CA ARG A 280 11.95 13.51 13.82
C ARG A 280 11.21 13.32 12.50
N LEU A 281 11.60 12.32 11.72
CA LEU A 281 10.83 11.83 10.58
C LEU A 281 9.87 10.74 11.04
N ILE A 282 8.58 10.99 10.94
CA ILE A 282 7.51 10.04 11.22
C ILE A 282 6.97 9.51 9.89
N ALA A 283 7.33 8.28 9.56
CA ALA A 283 6.82 7.65 8.34
C ALA A 283 5.36 7.23 8.51
N VAL A 284 4.50 7.62 7.58
CA VAL A 284 3.11 7.17 7.52
C VAL A 284 3.01 6.00 6.57
N GLY A 285 2.99 4.80 7.17
CA GLY A 285 2.98 3.51 6.47
C GLY A 285 4.36 2.92 6.20
N THR A 286 4.40 1.60 6.15
CA THR A 286 5.61 0.82 5.85
C THR A 286 6.15 1.10 4.44
N THR A 287 5.30 1.52 3.50
CA THR A 287 5.70 1.96 2.16
C THR A 287 6.54 3.23 2.19
N SER A 288 6.19 4.20 3.05
CA SER A 288 6.99 5.42 3.25
C SER A 288 8.36 5.08 3.85
N VAL A 289 8.42 4.17 4.84
CA VAL A 289 9.70 3.68 5.37
C VAL A 289 10.55 3.07 4.26
N ARG A 290 9.99 2.13 3.49
CA ARG A 290 10.74 1.44 2.44
C ARG A 290 11.29 2.40 1.37
N ALA A 291 10.49 3.38 0.96
CA ALA A 291 10.93 4.40 0.03
C ALA A 291 12.10 5.23 0.62
N CYS A 292 11.93 5.78 1.82
CA CYS A 292 12.97 6.61 2.45
C CYS A 292 14.27 5.83 2.67
N GLU A 293 14.19 4.61 3.22
CA GLU A 293 15.38 3.80 3.51
C GLU A 293 16.08 3.28 2.24
N SER A 294 15.42 3.36 1.07
CA SER A 294 15.99 3.00 -0.23
C SER A 294 16.71 4.16 -0.94
N ILE A 295 16.64 5.39 -0.42
CA ILE A 295 17.29 6.55 -1.06
C ILE A 295 18.81 6.45 -0.92
N PRO A 296 19.60 6.47 -2.02
CA PRO A 296 21.05 6.51 -1.93
C PRO A 296 21.54 7.84 -1.34
N ASN A 297 22.66 7.82 -0.58
CA ASN A 297 23.20 9.01 0.11
C ASN A 297 23.55 10.15 -0.84
N ASP A 298 24.05 9.82 -2.02
CA ASP A 298 24.48 10.78 -3.05
C ASP A 298 23.32 11.47 -3.77
N ARG A 299 22.07 11.04 -3.49
CA ARG A 299 20.85 11.59 -4.10
C ARG A 299 20.20 12.70 -3.27
N LEU A 300 20.52 12.83 -1.99
CA LEU A 300 19.83 13.75 -1.06
C LEU A 300 19.91 15.24 -1.45
N ASN A 301 21.00 15.67 -2.11
CA ASN A 301 21.21 17.08 -2.48
C ASN A 301 20.99 17.34 -3.98
N GLN A 302 20.29 16.46 -4.68
CA GLN A 302 20.05 16.65 -6.11
C GLN A 302 18.86 17.55 -6.36
N GLN A 303 18.92 18.29 -7.49
CA GLN A 303 17.88 19.22 -7.91
C GLN A 303 16.69 18.53 -8.59
N ASP A 304 16.89 17.29 -9.08
CA ASP A 304 15.88 16.53 -9.77
C ASP A 304 15.24 15.48 -8.84
N ALA A 305 13.98 15.12 -9.13
CA ALA A 305 13.31 14.04 -8.44
C ALA A 305 14.06 12.70 -8.63
N LEU A 306 14.12 11.90 -7.59
CA LEU A 306 14.61 10.53 -7.66
C LEU A 306 13.47 9.61 -8.11
N ILE A 307 13.61 8.96 -9.26
CA ILE A 307 12.74 7.88 -9.69
C ILE A 307 13.57 6.58 -9.69
N ALA A 308 13.14 5.60 -8.90
CA ALA A 308 13.86 4.36 -8.72
C ALA A 308 12.92 3.19 -8.39
N HIS A 309 13.49 2.01 -8.20
CA HIS A 309 12.78 0.83 -7.73
C HIS A 309 13.40 0.34 -6.43
N THR A 310 12.57 -0.24 -5.56
CA THR A 310 13.02 -0.85 -4.32
C THR A 310 12.55 -2.28 -4.18
N CYS A 311 13.47 -3.16 -3.80
CA CYS A 311 13.20 -4.53 -3.35
C CYS A 311 13.63 -4.69 -1.88
N ILE A 312 13.74 -3.59 -1.13
CA ILE A 312 14.28 -3.64 0.22
C ILE A 312 13.40 -4.52 1.13
N LEU A 313 14.02 -5.50 1.75
CA LEU A 313 13.46 -6.27 2.85
C LEU A 313 14.03 -5.70 4.15
N ILE A 314 13.18 -5.06 4.94
CA ILE A 314 13.56 -4.54 6.24
C ILE A 314 13.20 -5.59 7.30
N SER A 315 14.20 -6.06 8.02
CA SER A 315 14.10 -7.10 9.06
C SER A 315 14.96 -6.74 10.26
N PRO A 316 14.82 -7.42 11.40
CA PRO A 316 15.64 -7.17 12.58
C PRO A 316 17.13 -7.12 12.27
N GLY A 317 17.79 -6.05 12.76
CA GLY A 317 19.18 -5.70 12.45
C GLY A 317 19.33 -4.58 11.42
N HIS A 318 18.26 -4.18 10.73
CA HIS A 318 18.29 -3.02 9.84
C HIS A 318 18.59 -1.73 10.60
N GLN A 319 19.48 -0.91 10.04
CA GLN A 319 19.84 0.40 10.60
C GLN A 319 19.04 1.49 9.89
N PHE A 320 18.02 2.02 10.57
CA PHE A 320 17.18 3.09 10.00
C PHE A 320 17.96 4.39 9.88
N ARG A 321 18.01 4.93 8.68
CA ARG A 321 18.75 6.13 8.33
C ARG A 321 17.93 7.40 8.48
N PHE A 322 16.68 7.33 8.13
CA PHE A 322 15.76 8.47 8.09
C PHE A 322 14.63 8.36 9.09
N THR A 323 14.07 7.17 9.27
CA THR A 323 12.83 6.96 10.03
C THR A 323 13.09 6.99 11.54
N ASP A 324 12.47 7.94 12.25
CA ASP A 324 12.51 8.08 13.70
C ASP A 324 11.24 7.58 14.38
N GLY A 325 10.08 7.68 13.70
CA GLY A 325 8.79 7.16 14.14
C GLY A 325 8.02 6.52 13.00
N LEU A 326 7.09 5.65 13.32
CA LEU A 326 6.27 4.92 12.34
C LEU A 326 4.81 4.90 12.77
N LEU A 327 3.93 5.44 11.94
CA LEU A 327 2.49 5.22 12.02
C LEU A 327 2.12 4.12 11.02
N THR A 328 1.52 3.03 11.49
CA THR A 328 1.20 1.87 10.64
C THR A 328 -0.10 1.20 11.07
N ASN A 329 -0.69 0.37 10.20
CA ASN A 329 -1.77 -0.54 10.57
C ASN A 329 -1.21 -1.77 11.29
N PHE A 330 -2.09 -2.59 11.86
CA PHE A 330 -1.74 -3.94 12.33
C PHE A 330 -1.66 -4.91 11.15
N HIS A 331 -0.56 -5.65 11.07
CA HIS A 331 -0.22 -6.53 9.95
C HIS A 331 -0.48 -8.00 10.27
N LEU A 332 -0.55 -8.83 9.20
CA LEU A 332 -0.71 -10.28 9.30
C LEU A 332 0.48 -10.97 9.95
N PRO A 333 0.22 -12.12 10.61
CA PRO A 333 1.26 -13.10 10.89
C PRO A 333 2.05 -13.45 9.62
N ARG A 334 3.33 -13.74 9.79
CA ARG A 334 4.23 -14.21 8.72
C ARG A 334 4.26 -13.29 7.49
N SER A 335 4.30 -11.97 7.71
CA SER A 335 4.40 -10.96 6.65
C SER A 335 5.70 -10.16 6.73
N THR A 336 6.18 -9.69 5.58
CA THR A 336 7.35 -8.80 5.49
C THR A 336 7.10 -7.47 6.19
N LEU A 337 5.84 -7.04 6.27
CA LEU A 337 5.44 -5.83 6.98
C LEU A 337 5.59 -6.00 8.50
N LEU A 338 5.28 -7.18 9.03
CA LEU A 338 5.49 -7.48 10.45
C LEU A 338 6.99 -7.58 10.77
N ALA A 339 7.81 -8.10 9.85
CA ALA A 339 9.26 -8.11 9.98
C ALA A 339 9.83 -6.68 10.10
N LEU A 340 9.32 -5.74 9.29
CA LEU A 340 9.68 -4.32 9.36
C LEU A 340 9.30 -3.72 10.73
N VAL A 341 8.11 -3.99 11.23
CA VAL A 341 7.68 -3.53 12.56
C VAL A 341 8.59 -4.09 13.64
N GLY A 342 8.91 -5.39 13.59
CA GLY A 342 9.85 -6.03 14.51
C GLY A 342 11.27 -5.45 14.42
N ALA A 343 11.72 -5.09 13.22
CA ALA A 343 12.99 -4.39 13.02
C ALA A 343 12.99 -2.99 13.65
N PHE A 344 11.85 -2.31 13.64
CA PHE A 344 11.73 -0.93 14.10
C PHE A 344 11.59 -0.81 15.63
N MET A 345 10.87 -1.72 16.29
CA MET A 345 10.60 -1.64 17.73
C MET A 345 11.20 -2.77 18.57
N GLY A 346 11.83 -3.75 17.93
CA GLY A 346 12.28 -4.98 18.59
C GLY A 346 11.21 -6.07 18.59
N MET A 347 11.66 -7.32 18.50
CA MET A 347 10.76 -8.47 18.37
C MET A 347 9.90 -8.71 19.62
N GLU A 348 10.48 -8.58 20.82
CA GLU A 348 9.77 -8.80 22.08
C GLU A 348 8.62 -7.81 22.24
N LEU A 349 8.90 -6.51 22.06
CA LEU A 349 7.90 -5.45 22.18
C LEU A 349 6.84 -5.55 21.07
N MET A 350 7.23 -5.97 19.86
CA MET A 350 6.29 -6.26 18.79
C MET A 350 5.31 -7.37 19.19
N HIS A 351 5.80 -8.51 19.69
CA HIS A 351 4.93 -9.61 20.12
C HIS A 351 4.00 -9.20 21.26
N GLU A 352 4.48 -8.42 22.23
CA GLU A 352 3.67 -7.88 23.31
C GLU A 352 2.57 -6.96 22.76
N ALA A 353 2.90 -6.00 21.91
CA ALA A 353 1.95 -5.07 21.30
C ALA A 353 0.86 -5.82 20.50
N TYR A 354 1.24 -6.83 19.71
CA TYR A 354 0.28 -7.62 18.93
C TYR A 354 -0.59 -8.53 19.82
N ALA A 355 -0.05 -9.10 20.89
CA ALA A 355 -0.82 -9.85 21.86
C ALA A 355 -1.87 -8.95 22.57
N ILE A 356 -1.47 -7.73 22.95
CA ILE A 356 -2.37 -6.72 23.49
C ILE A 356 -3.43 -6.34 22.43
N ALA A 357 -3.04 -6.09 21.18
CA ALA A 357 -3.98 -5.71 20.12
C ALA A 357 -5.06 -6.77 19.90
N VAL A 358 -4.70 -8.06 19.90
CA VAL A 358 -5.67 -9.17 19.79
C VAL A 358 -6.57 -9.25 21.01
N ARG A 359 -6.01 -9.21 22.24
CA ARG A 359 -6.74 -9.25 23.48
C ARG A 359 -7.74 -8.10 23.63
N GLU A 360 -7.32 -6.88 23.28
CA GLU A 360 -8.13 -5.67 23.36
C GLU A 360 -9.01 -5.47 22.12
N ARG A 361 -9.02 -6.47 21.20
CA ARG A 361 -9.84 -6.48 20.00
C ARG A 361 -9.65 -5.25 19.12
N TYR A 362 -8.41 -4.86 18.85
CA TYR A 362 -8.10 -3.92 17.79
C TYR A 362 -8.53 -4.49 16.44
N ARG A 363 -8.90 -3.61 15.53
CA ARG A 363 -9.21 -4.00 14.14
C ARG A 363 -7.93 -4.06 13.33
N PHE A 364 -7.84 -5.04 12.47
CA PHE A 364 -6.62 -5.34 11.70
C PHE A 364 -6.76 -4.98 10.24
N TYR A 365 -5.63 -4.81 9.56
CA TYR A 365 -5.44 -4.56 8.15
C TYR A 365 -5.83 -3.16 7.65
N SER A 366 -6.14 -3.05 6.33
CA SER A 366 -6.25 -1.80 5.59
C SER A 366 -7.24 -0.80 6.19
N PHE A 367 -8.39 -1.28 6.66
CA PHE A 367 -9.42 -0.46 7.30
C PHE A 367 -9.41 -0.59 8.83
N GLY A 368 -8.40 -1.24 9.35
CA GLY A 368 -8.25 -1.47 10.78
C GLY A 368 -7.87 -0.23 11.56
N ASP A 369 -7.36 -0.47 12.75
CA ASP A 369 -6.84 0.54 13.65
C ASP A 369 -5.35 0.80 13.39
N ALA A 370 -4.76 1.77 14.06
CA ALA A 370 -3.39 2.20 13.85
C ALA A 370 -2.49 1.93 15.06
N MET A 371 -1.18 1.88 14.81
CA MET A 371 -0.13 1.88 15.82
C MET A 371 0.88 2.98 15.48
N LEU A 372 1.18 3.85 16.46
CA LEU A 372 2.27 4.80 16.40
C LEU A 372 3.44 4.27 17.24
N ILE A 373 4.60 4.14 16.63
CA ILE A 373 5.85 3.70 17.27
C ILE A 373 6.82 4.87 17.29
N VAL A 374 7.23 5.34 18.46
CA VAL A 374 8.09 6.51 18.66
C VAL A 374 9.24 6.25 19.64
#